data_0d81d849d6ee82da8669db9fbb4e6f85
#
_entry.id   0d81d849d6ee82da8669db9fbb4e6f85
#
_cell.length_a   1.000
_cell.length_b   1.000
_cell.length_c   1.000
_cell.angle_alpha   90.00
_cell.angle_beta   90.00
_cell.angle_gamma   90.00
#
_symmetry.space_group_name_H-M   'P 1'
#
loop_
_entity.id
_entity.type
_entity.pdbx_description
1 polymer ?
#
loop_
_entity_poly.entity_id
_entity_poly.type
_entity_poly.pdbx_seq_one_letter_code
_entity_poly.pdbx_strand_id
1 'polypeptide(L)'
;MAHAIDDLKMVHEEEMKNYDRIESAVVSVMRRHGCKIIQTPTFEDYDTYGTYFPQLQREMIKTISSEGEVLVMRPDVTVPLVKTASREYPDARQLLKFGYVSMVFREYYGKSTHGKYFLQSGGEVLGDETPECDGEVMVMAAEFLESVGIRDMRIDLGSVAYMDALFEELRLSKEELSQVREFLEKRNLV
;
A
#
# COMPACT_ATOMS: atom_id res chain seq x y z
N MET A 1 -24.76 24.53 0.20
CA MET A 1 -23.47 24.59 -0.53
C MET A 1 -23.29 23.23 -1.15
N ALA A 2 -23.32 23.14 -2.47
CA ALA A 2 -23.04 21.89 -3.16
C ALA A 2 -21.55 21.61 -2.93
N HIS A 3 -21.22 20.55 -2.21
CA HIS A 3 -19.89 20.00 -2.27
C HIS A 3 -19.72 19.48 -3.70
N ALA A 4 -18.98 20.22 -4.51
CA ALA A 4 -18.63 19.78 -5.83
C ALA A 4 -17.89 18.45 -5.70
N ILE A 5 -18.38 17.43 -6.41
CA ILE A 5 -17.64 16.19 -6.62
C ILE A 5 -16.57 16.54 -7.68
N ASP A 6 -15.66 17.46 -7.32
CA ASP A 6 -14.61 17.97 -8.22
C ASP A 6 -13.54 16.91 -8.52
N ASP A 7 -13.58 15.76 -7.82
CA ASP A 7 -12.57 14.72 -7.92
C ASP A 7 -12.86 13.63 -8.97
N LEU A 8 -14.03 13.72 -9.63
CA LEU A 8 -14.37 12.79 -10.71
C LEU A 8 -14.03 13.41 -12.06
N LYS A 9 -12.76 13.37 -12.43
CA LYS A 9 -12.26 13.84 -13.72
C LYS A 9 -12.25 12.72 -14.75
N MET A 10 -12.62 13.05 -15.97
CA MET A 10 -12.42 12.16 -17.10
C MET A 10 -10.92 12.07 -17.40
N VAL A 11 -10.42 10.86 -17.56
CA VAL A 11 -9.06 10.61 -18.03
C VAL A 11 -9.08 10.65 -19.56
N HIS A 12 -8.29 11.52 -20.15
CA HIS A 12 -8.22 11.68 -21.60
C HIS A 12 -7.21 10.71 -22.22
N GLU A 13 -7.28 10.53 -23.54
CA GLU A 13 -6.51 9.55 -24.31
C GLU A 13 -4.98 9.65 -24.07
N GLU A 14 -4.46 10.87 -24.00
CA GLU A 14 -3.01 11.07 -23.76
C GLU A 14 -2.58 10.61 -22.37
N GLU A 15 -3.42 10.87 -21.37
CA GLU A 15 -3.21 10.41 -20.00
C GLU A 15 -3.35 8.89 -19.91
N MET A 16 -4.32 8.30 -20.60
CA MET A 16 -4.46 6.83 -20.72
C MET A 16 -3.22 6.19 -21.31
N LYS A 17 -2.64 6.75 -22.37
CA LYS A 17 -1.38 6.25 -22.96
C LYS A 17 -0.22 6.29 -21.95
N ASN A 18 -0.19 7.29 -21.07
CA ASN A 18 0.79 7.34 -20.00
C ASN A 18 0.56 6.24 -18.96
N TYR A 19 -0.70 5.98 -18.56
CA TYR A 19 -1.03 4.86 -17.68
C TYR A 19 -0.58 3.53 -18.29
N ASP A 20 -0.94 3.24 -19.54
CA ASP A 20 -0.56 2.01 -20.23
C ASP A 20 0.97 1.82 -20.30
N ARG A 21 1.70 2.91 -20.57
CA ARG A 21 3.17 2.90 -20.59
C ARG A 21 3.77 2.59 -19.22
N ILE A 22 3.27 3.25 -18.18
CA ILE A 22 3.73 3.04 -16.80
C ILE A 22 3.40 1.62 -16.34
N GLU A 23 2.17 1.17 -16.54
CA GLU A 23 1.74 -0.18 -16.21
C GLU A 23 2.61 -1.24 -16.88
N SER A 24 2.82 -1.12 -18.20
CA SER A 24 3.66 -2.03 -18.95
C SER A 24 5.10 -2.09 -18.44
N ALA A 25 5.66 -0.94 -18.08
CA ALA A 25 7.02 -0.82 -17.55
C ALA A 25 7.14 -1.53 -16.19
N VAL A 26 6.27 -1.20 -15.22
CA VAL A 26 6.33 -1.78 -13.87
C VAL A 26 5.99 -3.27 -13.86
N VAL A 27 5.03 -3.72 -14.68
CA VAL A 27 4.71 -5.16 -14.86
C VAL A 27 5.90 -5.92 -15.42
N SER A 28 6.65 -5.31 -16.33
CA SER A 28 7.88 -5.93 -16.86
C SER A 28 8.93 -6.12 -15.76
N VAL A 29 9.10 -5.14 -14.88
CA VAL A 29 10.00 -5.25 -13.69
C VAL A 29 9.54 -6.39 -12.80
N MET A 30 8.26 -6.40 -12.38
CA MET A 30 7.70 -7.44 -11.51
C MET A 30 7.96 -8.84 -12.06
N ARG A 31 7.75 -9.04 -13.37
CA ARG A 31 7.99 -10.33 -14.02
C ARG A 31 9.45 -10.75 -13.99
N ARG A 32 10.40 -9.81 -14.15
CA ARG A 32 11.84 -10.12 -14.03
C ARG A 32 12.22 -10.59 -12.63
N HIS A 33 11.53 -10.06 -11.59
CA HIS A 33 11.68 -10.50 -10.20
C HIS A 33 10.86 -11.76 -9.85
N GLY A 34 10.24 -12.40 -10.86
CA GLY A 34 9.49 -13.64 -10.68
C GLY A 34 8.10 -13.47 -10.08
N CYS A 35 7.56 -12.24 -10.03
CA CYS A 35 6.22 -12.00 -9.52
C CYS A 35 5.14 -12.53 -10.48
N LYS A 36 4.15 -13.22 -9.91
CA LYS A 36 2.89 -13.55 -10.58
C LYS A 36 1.99 -12.34 -10.54
N ILE A 37 1.55 -11.85 -11.69
CA ILE A 37 0.67 -10.69 -11.76
C ILE A 37 -0.75 -11.10 -11.40
N ILE A 38 -1.34 -10.41 -10.42
CA ILE A 38 -2.67 -10.70 -9.89
C ILE A 38 -3.53 -9.44 -9.87
N GLN A 39 -4.83 -9.66 -9.74
CA GLN A 39 -5.80 -8.61 -9.47
C GLN A 39 -6.73 -9.06 -8.34
N THR A 40 -6.86 -8.23 -7.31
CA THR A 40 -7.77 -8.47 -6.21
C THR A 40 -9.16 -7.90 -6.50
N PRO A 41 -10.23 -8.34 -5.80
CA PRO A 41 -11.56 -7.77 -5.92
C PRO A 41 -11.58 -6.25 -5.70
N THR A 42 -12.52 -5.57 -6.37
CA THR A 42 -12.72 -4.12 -6.15
C THR A 42 -13.43 -3.82 -4.84
N PHE A 43 -14.33 -4.72 -4.43
CA PHE A 43 -15.07 -4.63 -3.18
C PHE A 43 -14.60 -5.70 -2.20
N GLU A 44 -14.44 -5.29 -0.95
CA GLU A 44 -14.03 -6.15 0.16
C GLU A 44 -14.98 -5.96 1.34
N ASP A 45 -14.97 -6.94 2.23
CA ASP A 45 -15.70 -6.87 3.48
C ASP A 45 -15.09 -5.80 4.41
N TYR A 46 -15.94 -4.92 4.95
CA TYR A 46 -15.52 -3.85 5.86
C TYR A 46 -14.82 -4.36 7.11
N ASP A 47 -15.32 -5.44 7.71
CA ASP A 47 -14.80 -5.97 8.97
C ASP A 47 -13.37 -6.49 8.82
N THR A 48 -13.02 -6.99 7.64
CA THR A 48 -11.64 -7.40 7.31
C THR A 48 -10.67 -6.24 7.50
N TYR A 49 -10.96 -5.09 6.88
CA TYR A 49 -10.11 -3.91 7.01
C TYR A 49 -10.19 -3.27 8.40
N GLY A 50 -11.37 -3.25 9.00
CA GLY A 50 -11.59 -2.70 10.33
C GLY A 50 -10.74 -3.39 11.40
N THR A 51 -10.49 -4.68 11.23
CA THR A 51 -9.66 -5.48 12.14
C THR A 51 -8.17 -5.21 11.96
N TYR A 52 -7.70 -5.20 10.72
CA TYR A 52 -6.25 -5.12 10.43
C TYR A 52 -5.73 -3.68 10.29
N PHE A 53 -6.58 -2.73 9.87
CA PHE A 53 -6.21 -1.33 9.63
C PHE A 53 -7.24 -0.35 10.20
N PRO A 54 -7.41 -0.31 11.52
CA PRO A 54 -8.40 0.58 12.15
C PRO A 54 -8.14 2.06 11.84
N GLN A 55 -6.90 2.46 11.58
CA GLN A 55 -6.52 3.82 11.19
C GLN A 55 -7.09 4.23 9.82
N LEU A 56 -7.31 3.28 8.91
CA LEU A 56 -7.86 3.56 7.58
C LEU A 56 -9.40 3.65 7.54
N GLN A 57 -10.09 3.29 8.64
CA GLN A 57 -11.56 3.24 8.66
C GLN A 57 -12.23 4.55 8.25
N ARG A 58 -11.59 5.70 8.55
CA ARG A 58 -12.10 7.02 8.18
C ARG A 58 -11.92 7.34 6.70
N GLU A 59 -10.94 6.72 6.07
CA GLU A 59 -10.58 6.93 4.66
C GLU A 59 -11.25 5.93 3.72
N MET A 60 -11.96 4.94 4.26
CA MET A 60 -12.63 3.91 3.47
C MET A 60 -13.91 4.43 2.84
N ILE A 61 -14.04 4.28 1.53
CA ILE A 61 -15.29 4.50 0.80
C ILE A 61 -16.16 3.27 0.97
N LYS A 62 -17.30 3.44 1.65
CA LYS A 62 -18.20 2.34 2.03
C LYS A 62 -19.41 2.28 1.10
N THR A 63 -19.90 1.07 0.88
CA THR A 63 -21.16 0.80 0.19
C THR A 63 -21.93 -0.30 0.89
N ILE A 64 -23.16 -0.55 0.48
CA ILE A 64 -24.02 -1.60 1.04
C ILE A 64 -24.36 -2.56 -0.09
N SER A 65 -24.18 -3.86 0.15
CA SER A 65 -24.58 -4.93 -0.78
C SER A 65 -26.10 -5.07 -0.83
N SER A 66 -26.61 -5.81 -1.81
CA SER A 66 -28.04 -6.14 -1.90
C SER A 66 -28.57 -6.94 -0.69
N GLU A 67 -27.68 -7.59 0.04
CA GLU A 67 -27.97 -8.39 1.24
C GLU A 67 -27.84 -7.59 2.54
N GLY A 68 -27.49 -6.30 2.44
CA GLY A 68 -27.36 -5.40 3.59
C GLY A 68 -25.99 -5.40 4.26
N GLU A 69 -25.00 -6.09 3.68
CA GLU A 69 -23.63 -6.11 4.20
C GLU A 69 -22.87 -4.83 3.88
N VAL A 70 -22.03 -4.38 4.81
CA VAL A 70 -21.17 -3.21 4.59
C VAL A 70 -19.91 -3.66 3.85
N LEU A 71 -19.76 -3.16 2.64
CA LEU A 71 -18.58 -3.37 1.82
C LEU A 71 -17.73 -2.10 1.76
N VAL A 72 -16.45 -2.25 1.45
CA VAL A 72 -15.53 -1.15 1.15
C VAL A 72 -14.99 -1.28 -0.26
N MET A 73 -14.85 -0.16 -0.93
CA MET A 73 -14.02 -0.11 -2.12
C MET A 73 -12.55 -0.28 -1.68
N ARG A 74 -11.84 -1.20 -2.30
CA ARG A 74 -10.47 -1.57 -1.96
C ARG A 74 -9.55 -0.36 -1.69
N PRO A 75 -9.15 -0.11 -0.43
CA PRO A 75 -8.28 1.01 -0.08
C PRO A 75 -6.80 0.72 -0.29
N ASP A 76 -6.41 -0.53 -0.37
CA ASP A 76 -5.08 -1.05 -0.72
C ASP A 76 -5.19 -2.47 -1.29
N VAL A 77 -4.08 -3.02 -1.78
CA VAL A 77 -4.06 -4.35 -2.41
C VAL A 77 -3.44 -5.41 -1.51
N THR A 78 -2.60 -5.03 -0.55
CA THR A 78 -1.87 -5.95 0.32
C THR A 78 -2.80 -6.82 1.16
N VAL A 79 -3.81 -6.22 1.81
CA VAL A 79 -4.76 -6.96 2.68
C VAL A 79 -5.53 -8.04 1.92
N PRO A 80 -6.25 -7.73 0.84
CA PRO A 80 -6.97 -8.76 0.09
C PRO A 80 -6.04 -9.79 -0.55
N LEU A 81 -4.83 -9.40 -0.92
CA LEU A 81 -3.82 -10.32 -1.45
C LEU A 81 -3.41 -11.33 -0.37
N VAL A 82 -3.00 -10.86 0.81
CA VAL A 82 -2.57 -11.73 1.91
C VAL A 82 -3.70 -12.63 2.37
N LYS A 83 -4.93 -12.12 2.51
CA LYS A 83 -6.14 -12.90 2.83
C LYS A 83 -6.37 -14.02 1.81
N THR A 84 -6.24 -13.73 0.53
CA THR A 84 -6.41 -14.72 -0.53
C THR A 84 -5.26 -15.73 -0.53
N ALA A 85 -4.02 -15.26 -0.42
CA ALA A 85 -2.84 -16.11 -0.38
C ALA A 85 -2.86 -17.08 0.80
N SER A 86 -3.24 -16.62 1.99
CA SER A 86 -3.33 -17.48 3.19
C SER A 86 -4.35 -18.62 3.04
N ARG A 87 -5.40 -18.41 2.23
CA ARG A 87 -6.43 -19.41 1.96
C ARG A 87 -6.04 -20.38 0.85
N GLU A 88 -5.40 -19.88 -0.21
CA GLU A 88 -5.03 -20.66 -1.39
C GLU A 88 -3.69 -21.39 -1.22
N TYR A 89 -2.81 -20.84 -0.39
CA TYR A 89 -1.48 -21.38 -0.10
C TYR A 89 -1.30 -21.54 1.41
N PRO A 90 -1.93 -22.57 2.01
CA PRO A 90 -1.89 -22.76 3.47
C PRO A 90 -0.52 -23.16 4.01
N ASP A 91 0.41 -23.57 3.15
CA ASP A 91 1.81 -23.79 3.54
C ASP A 91 2.58 -22.47 3.54
N ALA A 92 2.71 -21.87 4.73
CA ALA A 92 3.40 -20.60 4.94
C ALA A 92 4.91 -20.62 4.60
N ARG A 93 5.49 -21.80 4.32
CA ARG A 93 6.91 -21.94 3.95
C ARG A 93 7.16 -21.76 2.46
N GLN A 94 6.10 -21.72 1.66
CA GLN A 94 6.23 -21.51 0.24
C GLN A 94 6.55 -20.05 -0.06
N LEU A 95 7.68 -19.82 -0.74
CA LEU A 95 7.99 -18.49 -1.28
C LEU A 95 6.98 -18.11 -2.37
N LEU A 96 6.23 -17.04 -2.14
CA LEU A 96 5.27 -16.50 -3.07
C LEU A 96 5.64 -15.06 -3.42
N LYS A 97 5.69 -14.76 -4.71
CA LYS A 97 5.93 -13.41 -5.21
C LYS A 97 4.74 -12.99 -6.08
N PHE A 98 4.07 -11.93 -5.67
CA PHE A 98 2.94 -11.36 -6.40
C PHE A 98 3.23 -9.93 -6.82
N GLY A 99 2.73 -9.55 -7.99
CA GLY A 99 2.78 -8.18 -8.47
C GLY A 99 1.38 -7.72 -8.85
N TYR A 100 1.13 -6.43 -8.70
CA TYR A 100 -0.16 -5.85 -9.07
C TYR A 100 -0.03 -4.42 -9.60
N VAL A 101 -0.98 -4.07 -10.47
CA VAL A 101 -1.30 -2.69 -10.82
C VAL A 101 -2.81 -2.57 -10.72
N SER A 102 -3.28 -1.76 -9.78
CA SER A 102 -4.70 -1.73 -9.44
C SER A 102 -5.14 -0.36 -8.98
N MET A 103 -6.36 0.00 -9.33
CA MET A 103 -7.00 1.19 -8.79
C MET A 103 -7.33 0.96 -7.31
N VAL A 104 -6.97 1.90 -6.44
CA VAL A 104 -7.35 1.94 -5.02
C VAL A 104 -8.17 3.19 -4.73
N PHE A 105 -8.99 3.12 -3.68
CA PHE A 105 -10.02 4.10 -3.39
C PHE A 105 -9.92 4.55 -1.94
N ARG A 106 -9.60 5.84 -1.72
CA ARG A 106 -9.50 6.42 -0.38
C ARG A 106 -10.13 7.79 -0.32
N GLU A 107 -10.83 8.08 0.76
CA GLU A 107 -11.35 9.40 1.04
C GLU A 107 -10.36 10.15 1.94
N TYR A 108 -9.61 11.08 1.36
CA TYR A 108 -8.66 11.88 2.12
C TYR A 108 -9.35 13.08 2.76
N TYR A 109 -9.19 13.23 4.07
CA TYR A 109 -9.63 14.41 4.79
C TYR A 109 -8.50 15.46 4.76
N GLY A 110 -8.65 16.50 3.96
CA GLY A 110 -7.69 17.59 3.85
C GLY A 110 -7.34 17.96 2.41
N LYS A 111 -6.29 18.76 2.24
CA LYS A 111 -5.77 19.13 0.91
C LYS A 111 -4.93 17.98 0.35
N SER A 112 -5.56 16.95 -0.16
CA SER A 112 -4.86 15.93 -0.94
C SER A 112 -4.76 16.38 -2.39
N THR A 113 -3.61 16.16 -3.01
CA THR A 113 -3.42 16.31 -4.46
C THR A 113 -3.92 15.08 -5.21
N HIS A 114 -4.27 14.01 -4.49
CA HIS A 114 -4.83 12.79 -5.04
C HIS A 114 -6.36 12.84 -4.93
N GLY A 115 -7.04 12.48 -6.01
CA GLY A 115 -8.50 12.27 -5.99
C GLY A 115 -8.89 11.09 -5.11
N LYS A 116 -10.19 10.77 -5.07
CA LYS A 116 -10.73 9.63 -4.30
C LYS A 116 -10.26 8.26 -4.81
N TYR A 117 -9.56 8.21 -5.93
CA TYR A 117 -8.99 7.00 -6.49
C TYR A 117 -7.65 7.32 -7.18
N PHE A 118 -6.73 6.37 -7.16
CA PHE A 118 -5.45 6.46 -7.86
C PHE A 118 -4.94 5.06 -8.20
N LEU A 119 -4.07 5.00 -9.21
CA LEU A 119 -3.43 3.75 -9.60
C LEU A 119 -2.28 3.45 -8.64
N GLN A 120 -2.30 2.28 -8.04
CA GLN A 120 -1.25 1.75 -7.17
C GLN A 120 -0.60 0.54 -7.85
N SER A 121 0.72 0.50 -7.85
CA SER A 121 1.49 -0.68 -8.23
C SER A 121 2.36 -1.14 -7.08
N GLY A 122 2.56 -2.44 -6.96
CA GLY A 122 3.38 -3.00 -5.89
C GLY A 122 3.74 -4.46 -6.15
N GLY A 123 4.74 -4.91 -5.40
CA GLY A 123 5.14 -6.30 -5.33
C GLY A 123 5.13 -6.77 -3.88
N GLU A 124 4.57 -7.95 -3.65
CA GLU A 124 4.48 -8.58 -2.34
C GLU A 124 5.26 -9.89 -2.36
N VAL A 125 6.13 -10.07 -1.38
CA VAL A 125 6.88 -11.32 -1.17
C VAL A 125 6.43 -11.92 0.14
N LEU A 126 5.97 -13.17 0.10
CA LEU A 126 5.47 -13.90 1.27
C LEU A 126 6.31 -15.18 1.45
N GLY A 127 6.58 -15.54 2.72
CA GLY A 127 7.28 -16.77 3.06
C GLY A 127 8.81 -16.67 3.08
N ASP A 128 9.38 -15.47 3.00
CA ASP A 128 10.80 -15.21 3.15
C ASP A 128 11.03 -14.00 4.07
N GLU A 129 11.76 -14.19 5.17
CA GLU A 129 12.05 -13.18 6.19
C GLU A 129 13.54 -12.79 6.19
N THR A 130 14.27 -13.11 5.12
CA THR A 130 15.70 -12.84 5.03
C THR A 130 16.01 -11.40 4.64
N PRO A 131 17.15 -10.83 5.09
CA PRO A 131 17.61 -9.52 4.64
C PRO A 131 17.83 -9.44 3.11
N GLU A 132 18.14 -10.57 2.48
CA GLU A 132 18.27 -10.68 1.02
C GLU A 132 16.93 -10.43 0.33
N CYS A 133 15.83 -10.92 0.90
CA CYS A 133 14.49 -10.66 0.41
C CYS A 133 14.12 -9.17 0.52
N ASP A 134 14.42 -8.55 1.67
CA ASP A 134 14.23 -7.10 1.84
C ASP A 134 15.04 -6.31 0.80
N GLY A 135 16.30 -6.73 0.55
CA GLY A 135 17.15 -6.14 -0.49
C GLY A 135 16.56 -6.28 -1.89
N GLU A 136 15.98 -7.43 -2.22
CA GLU A 136 15.31 -7.65 -3.51
C GLU A 136 14.10 -6.74 -3.70
N VAL A 137 13.28 -6.56 -2.66
CA VAL A 137 12.12 -5.66 -2.69
C VAL A 137 12.57 -4.20 -2.91
N MET A 138 13.65 -3.77 -2.26
CA MET A 138 14.23 -2.43 -2.46
C MET A 138 14.74 -2.24 -3.90
N VAL A 139 15.45 -3.23 -4.43
CA VAL A 139 15.93 -3.19 -5.83
C VAL A 139 14.75 -3.11 -6.79
N MET A 140 13.71 -3.92 -6.59
CA MET A 140 12.50 -3.88 -7.41
C MET A 140 11.83 -2.51 -7.36
N ALA A 141 11.73 -1.88 -6.18
CA ALA A 141 11.18 -0.53 -6.05
C ALA A 141 12.01 0.53 -6.80
N ALA A 142 13.35 0.45 -6.73
CA ALA A 142 14.24 1.32 -7.50
C ALA A 142 14.05 1.12 -9.02
N GLU A 143 14.01 -0.15 -9.47
CA GLU A 143 13.78 -0.47 -10.87
C GLU A 143 12.41 0.00 -11.37
N PHE A 144 11.36 0.02 -10.53
CA PHE A 144 10.07 0.62 -10.90
C PHE A 144 10.24 2.08 -11.29
N LEU A 145 10.90 2.88 -10.44
CA LEU A 145 11.12 4.30 -10.69
C LEU A 145 12.00 4.52 -11.93
N GLU A 146 13.07 3.77 -12.08
CA GLU A 146 13.95 3.84 -13.26
C GLU A 146 13.20 3.48 -14.56
N SER A 147 12.34 2.47 -14.52
CA SER A 147 11.58 2.00 -15.68
C SER A 147 10.63 3.06 -16.24
N VAL A 148 10.19 3.99 -15.40
CA VAL A 148 9.32 5.11 -15.80
C VAL A 148 10.09 6.43 -16.00
N GLY A 149 11.43 6.40 -15.86
CA GLY A 149 12.32 7.52 -16.16
C GLY A 149 12.74 8.35 -14.95
N ILE A 150 12.39 7.94 -13.73
CA ILE A 150 12.83 8.60 -12.48
C ILE A 150 14.20 8.01 -12.10
N ARG A 151 15.27 8.80 -12.21
CA ARG A 151 16.64 8.34 -11.95
C ARG A 151 17.29 8.96 -10.73
N ASP A 152 16.84 10.15 -10.33
CA ASP A 152 17.30 10.83 -9.13
C ASP A 152 16.35 10.48 -7.97
N MET A 153 16.71 9.39 -7.26
CA MET A 153 15.90 8.87 -6.16
C MET A 153 16.76 8.63 -4.93
N ARG A 154 16.12 8.73 -3.77
CA ARG A 154 16.68 8.34 -2.48
C ARG A 154 15.71 7.37 -1.81
N ILE A 155 16.24 6.26 -1.31
CA ILE A 155 15.49 5.28 -0.52
C ILE A 155 15.90 5.47 0.94
N ASP A 156 14.95 5.86 1.79
CA ASP A 156 15.16 5.95 3.23
C ASP A 156 14.65 4.64 3.88
N LEU A 157 15.52 3.97 4.64
CA LEU A 157 15.19 2.74 5.32
C LEU A 157 14.84 3.00 6.78
N GLY A 158 13.72 2.44 7.23
CA GLY A 158 13.32 2.43 8.63
C GLY A 158 13.35 1.02 9.20
N SER A 159 13.74 0.89 10.47
CA SER A 159 13.70 -0.37 11.19
C SER A 159 13.00 -0.18 12.53
N VAL A 160 11.94 -0.93 12.78
CA VAL A 160 11.23 -0.92 14.09
C VAL A 160 12.17 -1.43 15.17
N ALA A 161 12.93 -2.50 14.90
CA ALA A 161 13.90 -3.07 15.86
C ALA A 161 14.97 -2.06 16.27
N TYR A 162 15.44 -1.23 15.30
CA TYR A 162 16.38 -0.15 15.62
C TYR A 162 15.77 0.88 16.56
N MET A 163 14.53 1.29 16.30
CA MET A 163 13.84 2.26 17.14
C MET A 163 13.55 1.69 18.53
N ASP A 164 13.15 0.44 18.63
CA ASP A 164 12.88 -0.21 19.91
C ASP A 164 14.19 -0.33 20.74
N ALA A 165 15.30 -0.72 20.13
CA ALA A 165 16.60 -0.75 20.80
C ALA A 165 17.05 0.64 21.27
N LEU A 166 16.86 1.67 20.47
CA LEU A 166 17.14 3.06 20.85
C LEU A 166 16.29 3.50 22.06
N PHE A 167 15.01 3.17 22.07
CA PHE A 167 14.12 3.51 23.17
C PHE A 167 14.48 2.76 24.46
N GLU A 168 14.91 1.50 24.36
CA GLU A 168 15.44 0.75 25.51
C GLU A 168 16.71 1.41 26.09
N GLU A 169 17.63 1.85 25.25
CA GLU A 169 18.85 2.53 25.66
C GLU A 169 18.56 3.86 26.37
N LEU A 170 17.57 4.61 25.88
CA LEU A 170 17.13 5.89 26.46
C LEU A 170 16.40 5.72 27.79
N ARG A 171 15.98 4.51 28.17
CA ARG A 171 15.28 4.19 29.43
C ARG A 171 14.05 5.06 29.69
N LEU A 172 13.30 5.38 28.67
CA LEU A 172 12.08 6.17 28.77
C LEU A 172 11.00 5.41 29.52
N SER A 173 10.16 6.12 30.28
CA SER A 173 8.92 5.58 30.81
C SER A 173 7.94 5.24 29.69
N LYS A 174 6.92 4.42 29.97
CA LYS A 174 5.90 4.07 28.97
C LYS A 174 5.16 5.28 28.43
N GLU A 175 4.92 6.26 29.29
CA GLU A 175 4.25 7.51 28.96
C GLU A 175 5.09 8.37 28.02
N GLU A 176 6.39 8.55 28.34
CA GLU A 176 7.34 9.28 27.48
C GLU A 176 7.52 8.59 26.13
N LEU A 177 7.62 7.26 26.13
CA LEU A 177 7.72 6.47 24.92
C LEU A 177 6.51 6.68 24.00
N SER A 178 5.30 6.66 24.57
CA SER A 178 4.06 6.90 23.83
C SER A 178 4.03 8.29 23.20
N GLN A 179 4.48 9.32 23.95
CA GLN A 179 4.55 10.68 23.45
C GLN A 179 5.58 10.83 22.33
N VAL A 180 6.76 10.23 22.47
CA VAL A 180 7.81 10.28 21.44
C VAL A 180 7.32 9.59 20.16
N ARG A 181 6.69 8.42 20.26
CA ARG A 181 6.09 7.74 19.11
C ARG A 181 5.04 8.62 18.41
N GLU A 182 4.15 9.25 19.17
CA GLU A 182 3.13 10.16 18.62
C GLU A 182 3.76 11.35 17.89
N PHE A 183 4.83 11.95 18.44
CA PHE A 183 5.53 13.06 17.79
C PHE A 183 6.23 12.63 16.50
N LEU A 184 6.86 11.45 16.50
CA LEU A 184 7.48 10.89 15.28
C LEU A 184 6.44 10.61 14.19
N GLU A 185 5.31 9.99 14.53
CA GLU A 185 4.21 9.73 13.60
C GLU A 185 3.65 11.02 12.99
N LYS A 186 3.48 12.04 13.81
CA LYS A 186 2.99 13.35 13.37
C LYS A 186 4.07 14.22 12.71
N ARG A 187 5.30 13.74 12.60
CA ARG A 187 6.48 14.51 12.15
C ARG A 187 6.64 15.84 12.90
N ASN A 188 6.23 15.88 14.16
CA ASN A 188 6.36 17.04 15.02
C ASN A 188 7.71 16.96 15.74
N LEU A 189 8.72 17.57 15.13
CA LEU A 189 10.12 17.54 15.62
C LEU A 189 10.51 18.82 16.38
N VAL A 190 9.54 19.61 16.84
CA VAL A 190 9.76 20.88 17.57
C VAL A 190 9.23 20.76 18.99
#